data_5ed800f00bb4554568636bfab1c0b09e
#
_entry.id   5ed800f00bb4554568636bfab1c0b09e
#
_cell.length_a   1.000
_cell.length_b   1.000
_cell.length_c   1.000
_cell.angle_alpha   90.00
_cell.angle_beta   90.00
_cell.angle_gamma   90.00
#
_symmetry.space_group_name_H-M   'P 1'
#
loop_
_entity.id
_entity.type
_entity.pdbx_description
1 polymer ?
#
loop_
_entity_poly.entity_id
_entity_poly.type
_entity_poly.pdbx_seq_one_letter_code
_entity_poly.pdbx_strand_id
1 'polypeptide(L)'
;MLKVGKYILGRVDIQGGAFRYGSRIYMAQVFEEEGLTEWQRLAKIYTEIYGYSPKWLSRRKRLRRFKELAEGLMFWVKTEERELHRTPTAEELMAGIEEISKQRGPMATIKALGKDFGQDPDTILLWPYSKVFGILRDELKEAEANDKLHKAYMSKTNGRH
;
A
#
# COMPACT_ATOMS: atom_id res chain seq x y z
N MET A 1 3.84 -21.19 -13.75
CA MET A 1 2.75 -21.83 -12.98
C MET A 1 3.23 -22.01 -11.55
N LEU A 2 3.07 -20.98 -10.70
CA LEU A 2 3.51 -20.98 -9.32
C LEU A 2 2.53 -21.83 -8.50
N LYS A 3 3.00 -22.94 -7.96
CA LYS A 3 2.27 -23.74 -6.98
C LYS A 3 2.14 -22.92 -5.71
N VAL A 4 0.98 -22.31 -5.50
CA VAL A 4 0.62 -21.65 -4.24
C VAL A 4 0.49 -22.75 -3.20
N GLY A 5 1.48 -22.82 -2.30
CA GLY A 5 1.48 -23.75 -1.20
C GLY A 5 0.33 -23.49 -0.24
N LYS A 6 -0.26 -24.58 0.22
CA LYS A 6 -1.16 -24.80 1.38
C LYS A 6 -2.02 -23.61 1.79
N TYR A 7 -3.27 -23.68 1.40
CA TYR A 7 -4.36 -22.85 1.92
C TYR A 7 -4.35 -22.88 3.45
N ILE A 8 -3.96 -21.75 4.05
CA ILE A 8 -4.25 -21.52 5.46
C ILE A 8 -5.75 -21.20 5.49
N LEU A 9 -6.56 -22.16 5.89
CA LEU A 9 -8.00 -21.98 6.20
C LEU A 9 -8.19 -21.06 7.43
N GLY A 10 -7.27 -20.14 7.65
CA GLY A 10 -7.23 -19.19 8.73
C GLY A 10 -7.87 -17.86 8.36
N ARG A 11 -8.31 -17.16 9.37
CA ARG A 11 -8.76 -15.77 9.29
C ARG A 11 -7.53 -14.91 8.99
N VAL A 12 -7.45 -14.30 7.81
CA VAL A 12 -6.39 -13.32 7.51
C VAL A 12 -6.71 -12.05 8.31
N ASP A 13 -5.77 -11.59 9.10
CA ASP A 13 -5.90 -10.32 9.82
C ASP A 13 -5.65 -9.16 8.84
N ILE A 14 -6.74 -8.67 8.25
CA ILE A 14 -6.69 -7.57 7.27
C ILE A 14 -6.24 -6.28 7.97
N GLN A 15 -6.74 -5.97 9.16
CA GLN A 15 -6.37 -4.77 9.89
C GLN A 15 -4.91 -4.80 10.36
N GLY A 16 -4.40 -5.97 10.74
CA GLY A 16 -2.99 -6.16 11.05
C GLY A 16 -2.06 -6.17 9.82
N GLY A 17 -2.61 -6.03 8.59
CA GLY A 17 -1.82 -6.00 7.36
C GLY A 17 -1.12 -7.32 7.04
N ALA A 18 -1.68 -8.44 7.47
CA ALA A 18 -1.12 -9.76 7.24
C ALA A 18 -1.27 -10.28 5.79
N PHE A 19 -1.94 -9.53 4.91
CA PHE A 19 -2.03 -9.82 3.49
C PHE A 19 -0.77 -9.32 2.75
N ARG A 20 -0.54 -9.85 1.54
CA ARG A 20 0.67 -9.56 0.76
C ARG A 20 0.63 -8.16 0.15
N TYR A 21 1.80 -7.57 -0.06
CA TYR A 21 1.91 -6.29 -0.75
C TYR A 21 1.38 -6.36 -2.20
N GLY A 22 1.65 -7.45 -2.91
CA GLY A 22 1.07 -7.70 -4.24
C GLY A 22 -0.47 -7.68 -4.23
N SER A 23 -1.09 -8.25 -3.20
CA SER A 23 -2.55 -8.19 -3.03
C SER A 23 -3.04 -6.76 -2.80
N ARG A 24 -2.26 -5.88 -2.09
CA ARG A 24 -2.61 -4.45 -1.94
C ARG A 24 -2.62 -3.73 -3.29
N ILE A 25 -1.64 -4.01 -4.15
CA ILE A 25 -1.57 -3.46 -5.51
C ILE A 25 -2.76 -3.94 -6.34
N TYR A 26 -3.06 -5.23 -6.31
CA TYR A 26 -4.21 -5.80 -6.99
C TYR A 26 -5.55 -5.18 -6.54
N MET A 27 -5.70 -4.91 -5.24
CA MET A 27 -6.88 -4.20 -4.72
C MET A 27 -7.06 -2.83 -5.37
N ALA A 28 -5.98 -2.04 -5.51
CA ALA A 28 -6.06 -0.74 -6.17
C ALA A 28 -6.56 -0.88 -7.61
N GLN A 29 -6.00 -1.83 -8.37
CA GLN A 29 -6.44 -2.12 -9.75
C GLN A 29 -7.92 -2.53 -9.83
N VAL A 30 -8.41 -3.36 -8.90
CA VAL A 30 -9.81 -3.78 -8.85
C VAL A 30 -10.74 -2.60 -8.53
N PHE A 31 -10.30 -1.62 -7.73
CA PHE A 31 -11.09 -0.41 -7.46
C PHE A 31 -11.17 0.53 -8.66
N GLU A 32 -10.14 0.58 -9.48
CA GLU A 32 -10.08 1.38 -10.72
C GLU A 32 -10.79 0.70 -11.89
N GLU A 33 -11.07 -0.61 -11.80
CA GLU A 33 -11.74 -1.37 -12.87
C GLU A 33 -13.19 -0.92 -13.06
N GLU A 34 -13.49 -0.38 -14.24
CA GLU A 34 -14.84 0.09 -14.61
C GLU A 34 -15.82 -1.07 -14.78
N GLY A 35 -17.12 -0.77 -14.59
CA GLY A 35 -18.20 -1.73 -14.82
C GLY A 35 -18.40 -2.80 -13.74
N LEU A 36 -17.56 -2.85 -12.69
CA LEU A 36 -17.74 -3.76 -11.57
C LEU A 36 -18.66 -3.16 -10.51
N THR A 37 -19.61 -3.97 -10.04
CA THR A 37 -20.36 -3.65 -8.83
C THR A 37 -19.47 -3.81 -7.59
N GLU A 38 -19.82 -3.15 -6.48
CA GLU A 38 -19.14 -3.26 -5.20
C GLU A 38 -18.97 -4.73 -4.75
N TRP A 39 -20.02 -5.53 -4.91
CA TRP A 39 -19.98 -6.96 -4.57
C TRP A 39 -19.02 -7.77 -5.45
N GLN A 40 -18.89 -7.42 -6.71
CA GLN A 40 -17.92 -8.06 -7.61
C GLN A 40 -16.49 -7.69 -7.25
N ARG A 41 -16.24 -6.42 -6.91
CA ARG A 41 -14.94 -5.98 -6.40
C ARG A 41 -14.55 -6.71 -5.13
N LEU A 42 -15.43 -6.74 -4.13
CA LEU A 42 -15.19 -7.48 -2.88
C LEU A 42 -14.96 -8.97 -3.12
N ALA A 43 -15.66 -9.58 -4.07
CA ALA A 43 -15.47 -10.99 -4.40
C ALA A 43 -14.11 -11.25 -5.06
N LYS A 44 -13.63 -10.38 -5.94
CA LYS A 44 -12.29 -10.46 -6.55
C LYS A 44 -11.21 -10.34 -5.48
N ILE A 45 -11.28 -9.30 -4.64
CA ILE A 45 -10.33 -9.05 -3.56
C ILE A 45 -10.33 -10.20 -2.55
N TYR A 46 -11.51 -10.72 -2.19
CA TYR A 46 -11.63 -11.88 -1.32
C TYR A 46 -10.90 -13.09 -1.88
N THR A 47 -11.11 -13.37 -3.18
CA THR A 47 -10.46 -14.50 -3.86
C THR A 47 -8.94 -14.35 -3.88
N GLU A 48 -8.43 -13.15 -4.09
CA GLU A 48 -7.00 -12.84 -4.05
C GLU A 48 -6.40 -13.10 -2.67
N ILE A 49 -7.04 -12.59 -1.61
CA ILE A 49 -6.51 -12.70 -0.24
C ILE A 49 -6.61 -14.12 0.32
N TYR A 50 -7.75 -14.78 0.10
CA TYR A 50 -8.04 -16.08 0.71
C TYR A 50 -7.76 -17.28 -0.18
N GLY A 51 -7.54 -17.08 -1.48
CA GLY A 51 -7.22 -18.12 -2.44
C GLY A 51 -8.41 -18.98 -2.87
N TYR A 52 -9.64 -18.65 -2.47
CA TYR A 52 -10.84 -19.39 -2.86
C TYR A 52 -12.05 -18.47 -3.07
N SER A 53 -12.99 -18.92 -3.90
CA SER A 53 -14.17 -18.14 -4.24
C SER A 53 -15.13 -18.00 -3.05
N PRO A 54 -15.66 -16.79 -2.78
CA PRO A 54 -16.65 -16.56 -1.72
C PRO A 54 -17.99 -17.26 -2.03
N LYS A 55 -18.22 -17.75 -3.25
CA LYS A 55 -19.42 -18.49 -3.63
C LYS A 55 -19.61 -19.79 -2.83
N TRP A 56 -18.53 -20.37 -2.32
CA TRP A 56 -18.55 -21.59 -1.50
C TRP A 56 -19.00 -21.34 -0.05
N LEU A 57 -19.13 -20.06 0.33
CA LEU A 57 -19.62 -19.70 1.65
C LEU A 57 -21.15 -19.58 1.67
N SER A 58 -21.76 -19.96 2.76
CA SER A 58 -23.18 -19.64 3.01
C SER A 58 -23.39 -18.12 2.97
N ARG A 59 -24.60 -17.66 2.61
CA ARG A 59 -24.94 -16.24 2.48
C ARG A 59 -24.54 -15.43 3.73
N ARG A 60 -24.85 -15.94 4.93
CA ARG A 60 -24.50 -15.25 6.20
C ARG A 60 -22.99 -15.15 6.40
N LYS A 61 -22.23 -16.22 6.14
CA LYS A 61 -20.77 -16.21 6.24
C LYS A 61 -20.14 -15.25 5.23
N ARG A 62 -20.63 -15.24 3.99
CA ARG A 62 -20.17 -14.34 2.93
C ARG A 62 -20.38 -12.88 3.29
N LEU A 63 -21.57 -12.50 3.74
CA LEU A 63 -21.86 -11.12 4.15
C LEU A 63 -20.94 -10.68 5.29
N ARG A 64 -20.76 -11.52 6.31
CA ARG A 64 -19.84 -11.21 7.41
C ARG A 64 -18.41 -11.03 6.93
N ARG A 65 -17.92 -11.91 6.06
CA ARG A 65 -16.56 -11.82 5.51
C ARG A 65 -16.36 -10.59 4.64
N PHE A 66 -17.36 -10.23 3.84
CA PHE A 66 -17.29 -9.01 3.04
C PHE A 66 -17.29 -7.75 3.91
N LYS A 67 -18.07 -7.73 4.97
CA LYS A 67 -18.03 -6.64 5.94
C LYS A 67 -16.66 -6.51 6.60
N GLU A 68 -16.11 -7.61 7.13
CA GLU A 68 -14.76 -7.65 7.72
C GLU A 68 -13.69 -7.16 6.71
N LEU A 69 -13.78 -7.58 5.46
CA LEU A 69 -12.89 -7.16 4.39
C LEU A 69 -13.02 -5.66 4.10
N ALA A 70 -14.23 -5.17 3.91
CA ALA A 70 -14.48 -3.74 3.63
C ALA A 70 -14.00 -2.84 4.78
N GLU A 71 -14.27 -3.23 6.03
CA GLU A 71 -13.80 -2.51 7.23
C GLU A 71 -12.26 -2.48 7.30
N GLY A 72 -11.62 -3.62 7.03
CA GLY A 72 -10.15 -3.71 7.00
C GLY A 72 -9.51 -2.89 5.88
N LEU A 73 -10.11 -2.90 4.69
CA LEU A 73 -9.65 -2.06 3.58
C LEU A 73 -9.80 -0.57 3.88
N MET A 74 -10.96 -0.17 4.42
CA MET A 74 -11.20 1.22 4.82
C MET A 74 -10.23 1.69 5.91
N PHE A 75 -9.89 0.81 6.86
CA PHE A 75 -8.87 1.10 7.86
C PHE A 75 -7.52 1.42 7.21
N TRP A 76 -7.09 0.62 6.22
CA TRP A 76 -5.82 0.86 5.54
C TRP A 76 -5.84 2.12 4.68
N VAL A 77 -6.91 2.38 3.92
CA VAL A 77 -7.04 3.62 3.13
C VAL A 77 -6.88 4.84 4.04
N LYS A 78 -7.62 4.89 5.16
CA LYS A 78 -7.51 6.00 6.11
C LYS A 78 -6.13 6.11 6.78
N THR A 79 -5.49 4.98 7.03
CA THR A 79 -4.15 4.95 7.63
C THR A 79 -3.10 5.44 6.63
N GLU A 80 -3.17 5.02 5.38
CA GLU A 80 -2.32 5.49 4.29
C GLU A 80 -2.48 7.01 4.08
N GLU A 81 -3.72 7.49 3.97
CA GLU A 81 -4.00 8.92 3.84
C GLU A 81 -3.40 9.74 4.98
N ARG A 82 -3.50 9.25 6.21
CA ARG A 82 -2.97 9.96 7.38
C ARG A 82 -1.45 9.89 7.49
N GLU A 83 -0.83 8.76 7.19
CA GLU A 83 0.57 8.48 7.54
C GLU A 83 1.52 8.48 6.34
N LEU A 84 1.03 8.32 5.10
CA LEU A 84 1.84 8.36 3.89
C LEU A 84 1.56 9.60 3.03
N HIS A 85 0.56 10.41 3.37
CA HIS A 85 0.28 11.63 2.63
C HIS A 85 1.25 12.73 3.06
N ARG A 86 2.10 13.18 2.13
CA ARG A 86 2.96 14.34 2.29
C ARG A 86 2.48 15.44 1.34
N THR A 87 2.30 16.64 1.87
CA THR A 87 2.06 17.81 1.02
C THR A 87 3.38 18.21 0.34
N PRO A 88 3.46 18.21 -0.99
CA PRO A 88 4.67 18.65 -1.70
C PRO A 88 5.03 20.08 -1.33
N THR A 89 6.32 20.38 -1.24
CA THR A 89 6.77 21.76 -1.08
C THR A 89 6.55 22.56 -2.37
N ALA A 90 6.54 23.90 -2.26
CA ALA A 90 6.41 24.76 -3.45
C ALA A 90 7.52 24.52 -4.49
N GLU A 91 8.73 24.20 -4.03
CA GLU A 91 9.90 23.89 -4.86
C GLU A 91 9.71 22.53 -5.57
N GLU A 92 9.17 21.54 -4.90
CA GLU A 92 8.84 20.22 -5.48
C GLU A 92 7.72 20.32 -6.52
N LEU A 93 6.71 21.17 -6.27
CA LEU A 93 5.66 21.45 -7.25
C LEU A 93 6.22 22.14 -8.50
N MET A 94 7.11 23.14 -8.33
CA MET A 94 7.79 23.81 -9.43
C MET A 94 8.70 22.86 -10.23
N ALA A 95 9.33 21.88 -9.57
CA ALA A 95 10.16 20.85 -10.21
C ALA A 95 9.34 19.72 -10.87
N GLY A 96 8.02 19.74 -10.81
CA GLY A 96 7.16 18.72 -11.41
C GLY A 96 7.26 17.34 -10.74
N ILE A 97 7.74 17.27 -9.49
CA ILE A 97 7.97 16.00 -8.77
C ILE A 97 6.65 15.25 -8.58
N GLU A 98 5.53 15.93 -8.43
CA GLU A 98 4.21 15.32 -8.29
C GLU A 98 3.82 14.49 -9.53
N GLU A 99 4.06 15.01 -10.73
CA GLU A 99 3.79 14.29 -11.97
C GLU A 99 4.71 13.09 -12.14
N ILE A 100 5.99 13.25 -11.82
CA ILE A 100 6.98 12.17 -11.84
C ILE A 100 6.59 11.07 -10.84
N SER A 101 6.11 11.43 -9.66
CA SER A 101 5.65 10.47 -8.64
C SER A 101 4.41 9.70 -9.11
N LYS A 102 3.44 10.37 -9.72
CA LYS A 102 2.24 9.72 -10.30
C LYS A 102 2.60 8.74 -11.42
N GLN A 103 3.59 9.07 -12.25
CA GLN A 103 4.05 8.21 -13.35
C GLN A 103 4.83 6.97 -12.87
N ARG A 104 5.50 7.05 -11.73
CA ARG A 104 6.34 5.95 -11.23
C ARG A 104 5.56 4.71 -10.79
N GLY A 105 4.36 4.89 -10.27
CA GLY A 105 3.47 3.79 -9.85
C GLY A 105 4.08 2.80 -8.84
N PRO A 106 3.36 1.73 -8.50
CA PRO A 106 3.80 0.73 -7.51
C PRO A 106 5.10 0.01 -7.86
N MET A 107 5.41 -0.13 -9.16
CA MET A 107 6.62 -0.81 -9.62
C MET A 107 7.92 -0.07 -9.24
N ALA A 108 7.87 1.26 -9.13
CA ALA A 108 9.04 2.01 -8.68
C ALA A 108 9.35 1.72 -7.20
N THR A 109 8.32 1.66 -6.37
CA THR A 109 8.47 1.27 -4.96
C THR A 109 9.03 -0.15 -4.82
N ILE A 110 8.51 -1.10 -5.60
CA ILE A 110 9.00 -2.49 -5.59
C ILE A 110 10.48 -2.55 -5.96
N LYS A 111 10.90 -1.82 -7.01
CA LYS A 111 12.30 -1.77 -7.44
C LYS A 111 13.21 -1.11 -6.40
N ALA A 112 12.75 -0.03 -5.76
CA ALA A 112 13.50 0.65 -4.70
C ALA A 112 13.71 -0.30 -3.52
N LEU A 113 12.65 -0.89 -2.98
CA LEU A 113 12.71 -1.86 -1.91
C LEU A 113 13.59 -3.08 -2.28
N GLY A 114 13.46 -3.58 -3.51
CA GLY A 114 14.30 -4.67 -4.01
C GLY A 114 15.78 -4.33 -3.98
N LYS A 115 16.14 -3.13 -4.40
CA LYS A 115 17.52 -2.62 -4.38
C LYS A 115 18.03 -2.47 -2.94
N ASP A 116 17.24 -1.84 -2.06
CA ASP A 116 17.67 -1.49 -0.70
C ASP A 116 17.83 -2.73 0.18
N PHE A 117 17.02 -3.75 -0.05
CA PHE A 117 17.07 -5.02 0.69
C PHE A 117 17.75 -6.18 -0.04
N GLY A 118 18.29 -5.96 -1.23
CA GLY A 118 18.94 -7.01 -2.02
C GLY A 118 17.98 -8.14 -2.42
N GLN A 119 16.70 -7.83 -2.64
CA GLN A 119 15.65 -8.80 -2.96
C GLN A 119 15.13 -8.59 -4.37
N ASP A 120 14.70 -9.68 -5.01
CA ASP A 120 14.03 -9.56 -6.30
C ASP A 120 12.58 -9.01 -6.15
N PRO A 121 12.01 -8.40 -7.21
CA PRO A 121 10.68 -7.82 -7.19
C PRO A 121 9.57 -8.79 -6.76
N ASP A 122 9.67 -10.05 -7.15
CA ASP A 122 8.65 -11.07 -6.83
C ASP A 122 8.65 -11.39 -5.33
N THR A 123 9.83 -11.40 -4.71
CA THR A 123 9.97 -11.55 -3.26
C THR A 123 9.33 -10.38 -2.51
N ILE A 124 9.53 -9.14 -2.97
CA ILE A 124 8.91 -7.95 -2.36
C ILE A 124 7.38 -8.03 -2.42
N LEU A 125 6.81 -8.48 -3.53
CA LEU A 125 5.35 -8.67 -3.68
C LEU A 125 4.75 -9.65 -2.67
N LEU A 126 5.56 -10.59 -2.18
CA LEU A 126 5.13 -11.56 -1.17
C LEU A 126 5.23 -11.06 0.27
N TRP A 127 5.88 -9.93 0.52
CA TRP A 127 6.00 -9.38 1.87
C TRP A 127 4.64 -9.02 2.47
N PRO A 128 4.49 -9.17 3.81
CA PRO A 128 3.31 -8.66 4.50
C PRO A 128 3.16 -7.15 4.25
N TYR A 129 1.95 -6.71 3.95
CA TYR A 129 1.71 -5.29 3.65
C TYR A 129 2.10 -4.38 4.83
N SER A 130 1.84 -4.81 6.06
CA SER A 130 2.27 -4.08 7.27
C SER A 130 3.78 -3.81 7.32
N LYS A 131 4.61 -4.74 6.82
CA LYS A 131 6.06 -4.54 6.73
C LYS A 131 6.41 -3.45 5.72
N VAL A 132 5.85 -3.53 4.51
CA VAL A 132 6.09 -2.52 3.46
C VAL A 132 5.60 -1.15 3.90
N PHE A 133 4.40 -1.08 4.47
CA PHE A 133 3.84 0.16 5.01
C PHE A 133 4.75 0.78 6.09
N GLY A 134 5.27 -0.03 7.01
CA GLY A 134 6.21 0.42 8.05
C GLY A 134 7.45 1.07 7.44
N ILE A 135 8.07 0.43 6.44
CA ILE A 135 9.25 0.95 5.75
C ILE A 135 8.92 2.30 5.07
N LEU A 136 7.86 2.36 4.28
CA LEU A 136 7.46 3.59 3.57
C LEU A 136 7.17 4.75 4.52
N ARG A 137 6.50 4.46 5.65
CA ARG A 137 6.23 5.45 6.68
C ARG A 137 7.51 5.99 7.32
N ASP A 138 8.46 5.11 7.61
CA ASP A 138 9.70 5.49 8.27
C ASP A 138 10.61 6.28 7.31
N GLU A 139 10.69 5.91 6.03
CA GLU A 139 11.35 6.68 4.96
C GLU A 139 10.75 8.08 4.82
N LEU A 140 9.42 8.19 4.86
CA LEU A 140 8.75 9.49 4.78
C LEU A 140 9.11 10.40 5.97
N LYS A 141 9.09 9.85 7.19
CA LYS A 141 9.48 10.59 8.41
C LYS A 141 10.93 11.04 8.36
N GLU A 142 11.82 10.21 7.85
CA GLU A 142 13.23 10.55 7.68
C GLU A 142 13.40 11.69 6.66
N ALA A 143 12.69 11.62 5.52
CA ALA A 143 12.68 12.68 4.52
C ALA A 143 12.17 14.01 5.11
N GLU A 144 11.08 13.99 5.88
CA GLU A 144 10.55 15.18 6.55
C GLU A 144 11.53 15.76 7.59
N ALA A 145 12.21 14.91 8.34
CA ALA A 145 13.23 15.34 9.31
C ALA A 145 14.42 16.02 8.62
N ASN A 146 14.89 15.43 7.51
CA ASN A 146 15.97 16.00 6.70
C ASN A 146 15.59 17.33 6.08
N ASP A 147 14.35 17.50 5.58
CA ASP A 147 13.83 18.77 5.06
C ASP A 147 13.80 19.87 6.15
N LYS A 148 13.34 19.53 7.35
CA LYS A 148 13.32 20.45 8.48
C LYS A 148 14.74 20.89 8.87
N LEU A 149 15.67 19.94 8.89
CA LEU A 149 17.07 20.21 9.19
C LEU A 149 17.69 21.13 8.14
N HIS A 150 17.47 20.84 6.85
CA HIS A 150 17.95 21.67 5.74
C HIS A 150 17.43 23.12 5.84
N LYS A 151 16.13 23.29 6.07
CA LYS A 151 15.52 24.62 6.25
C LYS A 151 16.12 25.37 7.44
N ALA A 152 16.40 24.69 8.55
CA ALA A 152 17.03 25.27 9.72
C ALA A 152 18.48 25.74 9.43
N TYR A 153 19.24 25.00 8.63
CA TYR A 153 20.58 25.42 8.20
C TYR A 153 20.51 26.64 7.29
N MET A 154 19.63 26.65 6.29
CA MET A 154 19.50 27.77 5.35
C MET A 154 19.06 29.07 6.04
N SER A 155 18.17 28.99 7.03
CA SER A 155 17.73 30.17 7.80
C SER A 155 18.87 30.79 8.63
N LYS A 156 19.75 29.95 9.19
CA LYS A 156 20.93 30.43 9.95
C LYS A 156 22.00 31.08 9.04
N THR A 157 22.11 30.60 7.80
CA THR A 157 23.10 31.15 6.85
C THR A 157 22.65 32.50 6.30
N ASN A 158 21.35 32.64 6.00
CA ASN A 158 20.78 33.89 5.46
C ASN A 158 20.61 34.99 6.54
N GLY A 159 20.65 34.68 7.83
CA GLY A 159 20.56 35.66 8.93
C GLY A 159 21.91 36.26 9.39
N ARG A 160 23.02 35.96 8.67
CA ARG A 160 24.36 36.43 8.97
C ARG A 160 24.88 37.55 8.04
N HIS A 161 24.00 38.17 7.26
CA HIS A 161 24.33 39.33 6.42
C HIS A 161 23.68 40.58 6.94
#